data_14365b9b5f330e53c05d6fb57daf0569
#
_entry.id   14365b9b5f330e53c05d6fb57daf0569
#
_cell.length_a   1.000
_cell.length_b   1.000
_cell.length_c   1.000
_cell.angle_alpha   90.00
_cell.angle_beta   90.00
_cell.angle_gamma   90.00
#
_symmetry.space_group_name_H-M   'P 1'
#
loop_
_entity.id
_entity.type
_entity.pdbx_description
1 polymer ?
#
loop_
_entity_poly.entity_id
_entity_poly.type
_entity_poly.pdbx_seq_one_letter_code
_entity_poly.pdbx_strand_id
1 'polypeptide(L)'
;MNDSFFQRDDVGSEPWWQAVACRGTPLIEPTTAGRYRLTFLWRDPAGASSGIQRVWLNITGVTDHHQPGLPQSLARVPGTDVWTWETELAGRWRGSYCLIPVGEPAPFEGEAKVDPQGIRLWWRSVFPLAQADRLNPRRSWQGGRGLAVSGVHLPDAPAQAAWTAFDEGLDGREAGASDLRQYRWDSARLGNSRPIWVLTTGNTTPEERPLAILLDGQFWAQAMPISGPLQRLTERGLLPEAIYLLIDNSDRALRGSELPCNPDFWLAVQEELLPQVRAWAPHALTAASTVVAGQSFGGLAALYAALHWPERFGCALSQSGSFWWPQRGTPGRLFEALEAGKGTGQPLRLFIEAGLREPAILEASRALVERLREQGHALDYREIDGGHDALWWRGGLLDGLVRLWQPLVAPDR
;
A
#
# COMPACT_ATOMS: atom_id res chain seq x y z
N MET A 1 21.28 26.23 -10.19
CA MET A 1 20.68 27.55 -10.41
C MET A 1 19.35 27.56 -9.68
N ASN A 2 19.37 28.06 -8.47
CA ASN A 2 18.20 28.17 -7.62
C ASN A 2 17.58 29.54 -7.79
N ASP A 3 16.85 29.78 -8.85
CA ASP A 3 15.81 30.78 -8.77
C ASP A 3 14.62 30.13 -8.08
N SER A 4 14.65 30.21 -6.77
CA SER A 4 13.55 29.76 -5.94
C SER A 4 12.29 30.45 -6.47
N PHE A 5 11.27 29.67 -6.76
CA PHE A 5 9.93 30.20 -7.07
C PHE A 5 9.50 31.30 -6.08
N PHE A 6 10.04 31.27 -4.86
CA PHE A 6 9.74 32.22 -3.78
C PHE A 6 10.61 33.49 -3.80
N GLN A 7 11.62 33.60 -4.68
CA GLN A 7 12.41 34.83 -4.86
C GLN A 7 11.83 35.77 -5.94
N ARG A 8 10.75 35.35 -6.58
CA ARG A 8 10.05 36.17 -7.58
C ARG A 8 9.17 37.22 -6.90
N ASP A 9 9.09 38.39 -7.46
CA ASP A 9 8.23 39.48 -6.96
C ASP A 9 6.73 39.20 -7.13
N ASP A 10 6.37 38.23 -7.99
CA ASP A 10 4.99 37.89 -8.34
C ASP A 10 4.41 36.66 -7.60
N VAL A 11 5.03 36.23 -6.49
CA VAL A 11 4.57 35.07 -5.71
C VAL A 11 3.08 35.17 -5.35
N GLY A 12 2.31 34.13 -5.71
CA GLY A 12 0.85 34.07 -5.49
C GLY A 12 0.02 34.72 -6.59
N SER A 13 0.65 35.36 -7.57
CA SER A 13 -0.08 35.86 -8.75
C SER A 13 -0.53 34.70 -9.66
N GLU A 14 -1.51 34.95 -10.51
CA GLU A 14 -1.97 33.93 -11.47
C GLU A 14 -0.86 33.42 -12.41
N PRO A 15 0.03 34.28 -12.98
CA PRO A 15 1.19 33.82 -13.75
C PRO A 15 2.13 32.93 -12.94
N TRP A 16 2.33 33.22 -11.65
CA TRP A 16 3.15 32.41 -10.78
C TRP A 16 2.53 31.03 -10.56
N TRP A 17 1.21 30.96 -10.27
CA TRP A 17 0.49 29.68 -10.13
C TRP A 17 0.45 28.85 -11.42
N GLN A 18 0.36 29.51 -12.58
CA GLN A 18 0.48 28.82 -13.87
C GLN A 18 1.87 28.20 -14.05
N ALA A 19 2.93 28.91 -13.67
CA ALA A 19 4.29 28.36 -13.70
C ALA A 19 4.47 27.18 -12.73
N VAL A 20 3.87 27.23 -11.54
CA VAL A 20 3.84 26.09 -10.60
C VAL A 20 3.08 24.91 -11.21
N ALA A 21 1.88 25.15 -11.76
CA ALA A 21 1.07 24.10 -12.38
C ALA A 21 1.78 23.40 -13.54
N CYS A 22 2.55 24.15 -14.35
CA CYS A 22 3.37 23.58 -15.43
C CYS A 22 4.48 22.63 -14.92
N ARG A 23 5.03 22.89 -13.72
CA ARG A 23 6.03 22.00 -13.10
C ARG A 23 5.39 20.84 -12.34
N GLY A 24 4.19 21.04 -11.84
CA GLY A 24 3.52 20.15 -10.91
C GLY A 24 4.06 20.25 -9.47
N THR A 25 3.29 19.74 -8.51
CA THR A 25 3.60 19.72 -7.09
C THR A 25 3.72 18.29 -6.55
N PRO A 26 4.52 18.05 -5.47
CA PRO A 26 5.46 19.00 -4.89
C PRO A 26 6.57 19.38 -5.87
N LEU A 27 7.14 20.58 -5.72
CA LEU A 27 8.35 20.95 -6.47
C LEU A 27 9.50 20.07 -5.97
N ILE A 28 10.25 19.48 -6.90
CA ILE A 28 11.35 18.55 -6.57
C ILE A 28 12.65 19.13 -7.13
N GLU A 29 13.61 19.39 -6.26
CA GLU A 29 14.90 19.98 -6.61
C GLU A 29 16.06 19.18 -6.01
N PRO A 30 17.11 18.85 -6.78
CA PRO A 30 18.28 18.19 -6.24
C PRO A 30 19.00 19.10 -5.24
N THR A 31 19.49 18.51 -4.12
CA THR A 31 20.30 19.23 -3.12
C THR A 31 21.73 18.72 -3.13
N THR A 32 22.00 17.64 -2.42
CA THR A 32 23.28 16.92 -2.43
C THR A 32 23.14 15.62 -3.22
N ALA A 33 24.22 14.90 -3.46
CA ALA A 33 24.18 13.65 -4.21
C ALA A 33 23.15 12.65 -3.63
N GLY A 34 22.17 12.27 -4.45
CA GLY A 34 21.13 11.32 -4.09
C GLY A 34 20.04 11.84 -3.12
N ARG A 35 19.97 13.17 -2.90
CA ARG A 35 18.93 13.79 -2.08
C ARG A 35 18.19 14.89 -2.84
N TYR A 36 16.93 15.09 -2.48
CA TYR A 36 16.04 16.06 -3.13
C TYR A 36 15.25 16.83 -2.09
N ARG A 37 15.13 18.14 -2.31
CA ARG A 37 14.18 18.99 -1.60
C ARG A 37 12.82 18.87 -2.27
N LEU A 38 11.80 18.67 -1.44
CA LEU A 38 10.40 18.68 -1.84
C LEU A 38 9.73 19.89 -1.22
N THR A 39 9.14 20.74 -2.04
CA THR A 39 8.32 21.87 -1.59
C THR A 39 6.86 21.58 -1.89
N PHE A 40 6.08 21.34 -0.86
CA PHE A 40 4.63 21.14 -0.92
C PHE A 40 3.95 22.51 -0.93
N LEU A 41 2.95 22.67 -1.78
CA LEU A 41 2.23 23.92 -2.00
C LEU A 41 0.72 23.66 -1.88
N TRP A 42 0.03 24.65 -1.35
CA TRP A 42 -1.43 24.71 -1.40
C TRP A 42 -1.89 26.12 -1.69
N ARG A 43 -2.78 26.27 -2.67
CA ARG A 43 -3.40 27.54 -3.03
C ARG A 43 -4.67 27.73 -2.22
N ASP A 44 -4.74 28.80 -1.47
CA ASP A 44 -5.94 29.17 -0.73
C ASP A 44 -6.98 29.77 -1.67
N PRO A 45 -8.13 29.10 -1.89
CA PRO A 45 -9.12 29.58 -2.85
C PRO A 45 -9.81 30.89 -2.44
N ALA A 46 -9.75 31.24 -1.14
CA ALA A 46 -10.31 32.49 -0.62
C ALA A 46 -9.26 33.61 -0.50
N GLY A 47 -8.03 33.32 -0.92
CA GLY A 47 -6.94 34.32 -0.93
C GLY A 47 -6.57 34.82 0.46
N ALA A 48 -6.12 36.10 0.53
CA ALA A 48 -5.64 36.71 1.78
C ALA A 48 -6.74 36.88 2.84
N SER A 49 -8.01 36.86 2.46
CA SER A 49 -9.17 36.98 3.37
C SER A 49 -9.67 35.64 3.91
N SER A 50 -8.99 34.55 3.62
CA SER A 50 -9.37 33.21 4.05
C SER A 50 -9.33 33.06 5.58
N GLY A 51 -10.36 32.34 6.08
CA GLY A 51 -10.41 31.88 7.47
C GLY A 51 -9.57 30.64 7.77
N ILE A 52 -8.82 30.11 6.78
CA ILE A 52 -7.96 28.96 7.00
C ILE A 52 -6.81 29.29 7.95
N GLN A 53 -6.69 28.54 9.02
CA GLN A 53 -5.69 28.72 10.07
C GLN A 53 -4.51 27.75 9.94
N ARG A 54 -4.74 26.56 9.38
CA ARG A 54 -3.76 25.51 9.18
C ARG A 54 -4.04 24.74 7.89
N VAL A 55 -3.00 24.28 7.26
CA VAL A 55 -3.07 23.30 6.19
C VAL A 55 -2.19 22.13 6.60
N TRP A 56 -2.78 21.14 7.27
CA TRP A 56 -2.03 19.99 7.73
C TRP A 56 -1.56 19.15 6.55
N LEU A 57 -0.36 18.61 6.68
CA LEU A 57 0.30 17.82 5.65
C LEU A 57 0.56 16.41 6.19
N ASN A 58 -0.17 15.43 5.65
CA ASN A 58 0.07 14.03 5.96
C ASN A 58 0.84 13.39 4.81
N ILE A 59 2.11 13.10 5.03
CA ILE A 59 3.00 12.39 4.10
C ILE A 59 3.33 11.05 4.72
N THR A 60 2.97 9.96 4.05
CA THR A 60 3.20 8.61 4.56
C THR A 60 4.70 8.32 4.76
N GLY A 61 5.05 7.94 5.98
CA GLY A 61 6.43 7.68 6.38
C GLY A 61 7.29 8.93 6.63
N VAL A 62 6.67 10.15 6.64
CA VAL A 62 7.41 11.41 6.90
C VAL A 62 6.73 12.25 7.98
N THR A 63 5.42 12.50 7.86
CA THR A 63 4.66 13.33 8.81
C THR A 63 3.44 12.60 9.38
N ASP A 64 3.23 11.35 9.02
CA ASP A 64 2.10 10.55 9.45
C ASP A 64 2.25 10.03 10.90
N HIS A 65 1.24 9.34 11.38
CA HIS A 65 1.18 8.80 12.75
C HIS A 65 2.15 7.63 13.03
N HIS A 66 2.92 7.17 12.06
CA HIS A 66 3.98 6.18 12.24
C HIS A 66 5.31 6.83 12.62
N GLN A 67 5.41 8.17 12.45
CA GLN A 67 6.59 8.93 12.75
C GLN A 67 6.55 9.51 14.18
N PRO A 68 7.69 9.59 14.85
CA PRO A 68 7.79 10.33 16.10
C PRO A 68 7.73 11.83 15.79
N GLY A 69 6.81 12.54 16.40
CA GLY A 69 6.71 13.98 16.24
C GLY A 69 5.27 14.48 16.12
N LEU A 70 5.15 15.79 16.15
CA LEU A 70 3.86 16.46 16.01
C LEU A 70 3.46 16.56 14.53
N PRO A 71 2.15 16.59 14.23
CA PRO A 71 1.66 16.88 12.90
C PRO A 71 2.25 18.16 12.34
N GLN A 72 2.57 18.15 11.05
CA GLN A 72 3.15 19.30 10.35
C GLN A 72 2.07 20.04 9.56
N SER A 73 2.16 21.36 9.54
CA SER A 73 1.30 22.23 8.73
C SER A 73 2.14 23.09 7.79
N LEU A 74 1.60 23.34 6.61
CA LEU A 74 2.14 24.38 5.74
C LEU A 74 2.04 25.72 6.47
N ALA A 75 2.98 26.62 6.16
CA ALA A 75 2.98 28.03 6.57
C ALA A 75 2.50 28.91 5.43
N ARG A 76 1.69 29.92 5.74
CA ARG A 76 1.26 30.89 4.75
C ARG A 76 2.41 31.84 4.39
N VAL A 77 2.64 32.10 3.12
CA VAL A 77 3.52 33.17 2.64
C VAL A 77 2.78 34.50 2.87
N PRO A 78 3.34 35.42 3.67
CA PRO A 78 2.64 36.66 4.04
C PRO A 78 2.17 37.46 2.81
N GLY A 79 0.93 37.96 2.87
CA GLY A 79 0.34 38.79 1.80
C GLY A 79 -0.12 38.02 0.57
N THR A 80 -0.05 36.69 0.57
CA THR A 80 -0.40 35.86 -0.59
C THR A 80 -1.47 34.80 -0.26
N ASP A 81 -1.92 34.08 -1.30
CA ASP A 81 -2.76 32.89 -1.21
C ASP A 81 -1.95 31.58 -1.13
N VAL A 82 -0.63 31.67 -0.99
CA VAL A 82 0.31 30.55 -1.02
C VAL A 82 0.57 30.02 0.37
N TRP A 83 0.41 28.70 0.53
CA TRP A 83 0.86 27.95 1.69
C TRP A 83 1.97 26.99 1.26
N THR A 84 3.03 26.85 2.06
CA THR A 84 4.20 26.05 1.72
C THR A 84 4.80 25.31 2.91
N TRP A 85 5.39 24.15 2.64
CA TRP A 85 6.20 23.38 3.57
C TRP A 85 7.27 22.61 2.80
N GLU A 86 8.46 22.48 3.39
CA GLU A 86 9.59 21.84 2.74
C GLU A 86 10.18 20.71 3.57
N THR A 87 10.73 19.72 2.87
CA THR A 87 11.53 18.66 3.47
C THR A 87 12.58 18.16 2.48
N GLU A 88 13.58 17.44 2.97
CA GLU A 88 14.59 16.81 2.16
C GLU A 88 14.60 15.30 2.35
N LEU A 89 14.49 14.55 1.24
CA LEU A 89 14.39 13.10 1.23
C LEU A 89 15.44 12.48 0.30
N ALA A 90 15.79 11.20 0.57
CA ALA A 90 16.66 10.42 -0.31
C ALA A 90 15.94 10.15 -1.63
N GLY A 91 16.66 10.18 -2.75
CA GLY A 91 16.11 10.04 -4.10
C GLY A 91 15.39 8.71 -4.37
N ARG A 92 15.62 7.69 -3.54
CA ARG A 92 14.94 6.39 -3.62
C ARG A 92 13.55 6.39 -2.97
N TRP A 93 13.19 7.44 -2.25
CA TRP A 93 11.91 7.53 -1.57
C TRP A 93 10.74 7.71 -2.56
N ARG A 94 9.62 7.12 -2.21
CA ARG A 94 8.29 7.41 -2.75
C ARG A 94 7.28 7.36 -1.63
N GLY A 95 6.16 8.05 -1.81
CA GLY A 95 5.09 8.03 -0.82
C GLY A 95 3.87 8.81 -1.28
N SER A 96 2.75 8.54 -0.64
CA SER A 96 1.52 9.30 -0.81
C SER A 96 1.40 10.42 0.22
N TYR A 97 0.64 11.45 -0.13
CA TYR A 97 0.34 12.56 0.77
C TYR A 97 -1.06 13.12 0.52
N CYS A 98 -1.57 13.84 1.51
CA CYS A 98 -2.77 14.66 1.38
C CYS A 98 -2.62 15.98 2.14
N LEU A 99 -3.39 16.97 1.69
CA LEU A 99 -3.49 18.30 2.26
C LEU A 99 -4.81 18.41 3.03
N ILE A 100 -4.79 18.98 4.23
CA ILE A 100 -5.96 19.05 5.10
C ILE A 100 -6.13 20.49 5.58
N PRO A 101 -6.79 21.36 4.79
CA PRO A 101 -7.05 22.74 5.20
C PRO A 101 -8.15 22.76 6.27
N VAL A 102 -7.92 23.54 7.34
CA VAL A 102 -8.87 23.72 8.45
C VAL A 102 -9.03 25.19 8.79
N GLY A 103 -10.28 25.65 8.92
CA GLY A 103 -10.60 27.05 9.19
C GLY A 103 -10.48 27.40 10.67
N GLU A 104 -10.71 26.46 11.58
CA GLU A 104 -10.47 26.63 13.00
C GLU A 104 -9.25 25.80 13.40
N PRO A 105 -8.47 26.24 14.42
CA PRO A 105 -7.35 25.44 14.88
C PRO A 105 -7.88 24.06 15.27
N ALA A 106 -7.46 23.04 14.54
CA ALA A 106 -7.67 21.68 14.99
C ALA A 106 -7.06 21.58 16.41
N PRO A 107 -7.66 20.85 17.35
CA PRO A 107 -7.33 20.88 18.77
C PRO A 107 -5.93 20.38 19.14
N PHE A 108 -5.06 20.28 18.14
CA PHE A 108 -3.68 19.90 18.30
C PHE A 108 -2.81 21.13 18.47
N GLU A 109 -2.94 21.79 19.62
CA GLU A 109 -1.96 22.75 20.07
C GLU A 109 -0.89 21.98 20.84
N GLY A 110 0.30 21.96 20.26
CA GLY A 110 1.38 21.12 20.68
C GLY A 110 1.85 21.33 22.10
N GLU A 111 1.30 20.58 23.00
CA GLU A 111 2.04 20.19 24.19
C GLU A 111 2.83 18.92 23.89
N ALA A 112 4.10 18.93 24.26
CA ALA A 112 5.11 17.92 23.99
C ALA A 112 4.86 16.54 24.65
N LYS A 113 3.62 16.17 24.95
CA LYS A 113 3.22 14.94 25.63
C LYS A 113 2.08 14.20 24.94
N VAL A 114 1.94 14.35 23.65
CA VAL A 114 0.91 13.58 22.95
C VAL A 114 1.44 12.19 22.70
N ASP A 115 0.80 11.22 23.32
CA ASP A 115 1.12 9.82 23.09
C ASP A 115 0.79 9.39 21.64
N PRO A 116 1.42 8.35 21.12
CA PRO A 116 1.20 7.90 19.73
C PRO A 116 -0.25 7.53 19.43
N GLN A 117 -1.04 7.13 20.44
CA GLN A 117 -2.45 6.82 20.25
C GLN A 117 -3.27 8.10 20.09
N GLY A 118 -2.99 9.12 20.88
CA GLY A 118 -3.60 10.45 20.77
C GLY A 118 -3.34 11.08 19.40
N ILE A 119 -2.09 11.06 18.92
CA ILE A 119 -1.74 11.53 17.57
C ILE A 119 -2.53 10.76 16.49
N ARG A 120 -2.64 9.45 16.64
CA ARG A 120 -3.39 8.62 15.68
C ARG A 120 -4.89 8.94 15.69
N LEU A 121 -5.47 9.19 16.86
CA LEU A 121 -6.89 9.58 16.99
C LEU A 121 -7.13 10.96 16.40
N TRP A 122 -6.21 11.89 16.67
CA TRP A 122 -6.27 13.23 16.12
C TRP A 122 -6.22 13.22 14.57
N TRP A 123 -5.27 12.52 13.94
CA TRP A 123 -5.23 12.36 12.49
C TRP A 123 -6.56 11.82 11.94
N ARG A 124 -7.17 10.86 12.65
CA ARG A 124 -8.47 10.32 12.25
C ARG A 124 -9.60 11.36 12.28
N SER A 125 -9.54 12.32 13.20
CA SER A 125 -10.57 13.37 13.30
C SER A 125 -10.50 14.38 12.17
N VAL A 126 -9.32 14.64 11.61
CA VAL A 126 -9.13 15.61 10.52
C VAL A 126 -9.15 14.98 9.12
N PHE A 127 -8.94 13.68 9.01
CA PHE A 127 -8.94 12.97 7.71
C PHE A 127 -10.19 13.16 6.84
N PRO A 128 -11.42 13.36 7.37
CA PRO A 128 -12.57 13.67 6.51
C PRO A 128 -12.41 14.95 5.67
N LEU A 129 -11.49 15.84 6.05
CA LEU A 129 -11.18 17.08 5.33
C LEU A 129 -10.04 16.91 4.33
N ALA A 130 -9.46 15.72 4.21
CA ALA A 130 -8.31 15.45 3.36
C ALA A 130 -8.63 15.69 1.88
N GLN A 131 -7.72 16.35 1.20
CA GLN A 131 -7.79 16.67 -0.21
C GLN A 131 -6.53 16.18 -0.91
N ALA A 132 -6.70 15.63 -2.11
CA ALA A 132 -5.58 15.42 -3.02
C ALA A 132 -5.05 16.78 -3.50
N ASP A 133 -3.79 16.81 -3.82
CA ASP A 133 -3.16 17.99 -4.41
C ASP A 133 -3.58 18.15 -5.88
N ARG A 134 -4.29 19.23 -6.17
CA ARG A 134 -4.82 19.52 -7.52
C ARG A 134 -3.75 19.91 -8.53
N LEU A 135 -2.56 20.30 -8.05
CA LEU A 135 -1.43 20.66 -8.89
C LEU A 135 -0.47 19.48 -9.11
N ASN A 136 -0.71 18.35 -8.48
CA ASN A 136 0.04 17.14 -8.74
C ASN A 136 -0.32 16.58 -10.13
N PRO A 137 0.67 16.39 -11.04
CA PRO A 137 0.41 15.94 -12.39
C PRO A 137 -0.03 14.47 -12.48
N ARG A 138 0.15 13.71 -11.41
CA ARG A 138 -0.24 12.31 -11.35
C ARG A 138 -1.69 12.15 -10.89
N ARG A 139 -2.33 11.09 -11.35
CA ARG A 139 -3.66 10.73 -10.89
C ARG A 139 -3.68 10.54 -9.37
N SER A 140 -4.63 11.19 -8.70
CA SER A 140 -4.97 10.93 -7.31
C SER A 140 -5.85 9.68 -7.19
N TRP A 141 -5.86 9.08 -6.00
CA TRP A 141 -6.71 7.92 -5.70
C TRP A 141 -7.30 7.99 -4.30
N GLN A 142 -8.27 7.13 -4.04
CA GLN A 142 -8.82 6.95 -2.69
C GLN A 142 -7.90 5.96 -1.94
N GLY A 143 -7.12 6.47 -1.02
CA GLY A 143 -6.31 5.66 -0.11
C GLY A 143 -7.17 4.91 0.92
N GLY A 144 -6.51 4.15 1.76
CA GLY A 144 -7.15 3.49 2.89
C GLY A 144 -7.96 4.50 3.72
N ARG A 145 -9.17 4.16 4.12
CA ARG A 145 -10.12 5.04 4.84
C ARG A 145 -10.79 6.12 3.98
N GLY A 146 -10.78 5.99 2.67
CA GLY A 146 -11.43 6.95 1.76
C GLY A 146 -10.71 8.30 1.65
N LEU A 147 -9.44 8.39 2.04
CA LEU A 147 -8.65 9.61 1.91
C LEU A 147 -8.29 9.87 0.45
N ALA A 148 -8.58 11.07 -0.05
CA ALA A 148 -8.05 11.50 -1.33
C ALA A 148 -6.55 11.80 -1.19
N VAL A 149 -5.70 11.07 -1.92
CA VAL A 149 -4.24 11.17 -1.83
C VAL A 149 -3.59 11.37 -3.19
N SER A 150 -2.45 12.04 -3.19
CA SER A 150 -1.56 12.24 -4.33
C SER A 150 -0.25 11.48 -4.12
N GLY A 151 0.40 11.06 -5.20
CA GLY A 151 1.64 10.30 -5.13
C GLY A 151 2.87 11.12 -5.50
N VAL A 152 4.00 10.80 -4.86
CA VAL A 152 5.32 11.31 -5.21
C VAL A 152 6.28 10.15 -5.45
N HIS A 153 7.01 10.21 -6.56
CA HIS A 153 8.14 9.34 -6.84
C HIS A 153 9.37 10.22 -7.01
N LEU A 154 10.37 10.05 -6.18
CA LEU A 154 11.64 10.71 -6.39
C LEU A 154 12.44 10.04 -7.52
N PRO A 155 13.38 10.75 -8.15
CA PRO A 155 14.01 10.29 -9.39
C PRO A 155 14.74 8.95 -9.32
N ASP A 156 15.28 8.58 -8.15
CA ASP A 156 16.02 7.32 -7.96
C ASP A 156 15.13 6.20 -7.38
N ALA A 157 13.82 6.45 -7.20
CA ALA A 157 12.89 5.42 -6.76
C ALA A 157 12.75 4.33 -7.82
N PRO A 158 12.76 3.03 -7.45
CA PRO A 158 12.65 1.94 -8.41
C PRO A 158 11.43 2.11 -9.33
N ALA A 159 11.61 1.94 -10.63
CA ALA A 159 10.55 2.13 -11.60
C ALA A 159 9.36 1.17 -11.35
N GLN A 160 8.14 1.66 -11.58
CA GLN A 160 6.91 0.87 -11.53
C GLN A 160 6.20 0.92 -12.88
N ALA A 161 6.89 0.51 -13.94
CA ALA A 161 6.44 0.66 -15.34
C ALA A 161 5.04 0.07 -15.62
N ALA A 162 4.62 -0.97 -14.91
CA ALA A 162 3.29 -1.53 -15.04
C ALA A 162 2.17 -0.58 -14.56
N TRP A 163 2.50 0.44 -13.78
CA TRP A 163 1.56 1.42 -13.23
C TRP A 163 1.55 2.76 -13.97
N THR A 164 2.35 2.93 -15.02
CA THR A 164 2.46 4.21 -15.76
C THR A 164 1.10 4.70 -16.26
N ALA A 165 0.32 3.83 -16.89
CA ALA A 165 -1.00 4.21 -17.40
C ALA A 165 -1.96 4.67 -16.29
N PHE A 166 -1.92 4.06 -15.10
CA PHE A 166 -2.68 4.51 -13.94
C PHE A 166 -2.21 5.90 -13.48
N ASP A 167 -0.91 6.10 -13.31
CA ASP A 167 -0.33 7.36 -12.85
C ASP A 167 -0.64 8.54 -13.79
N GLU A 168 -0.75 8.26 -15.09
CA GLU A 168 -1.06 9.23 -16.14
C GLU A 168 -2.59 9.37 -16.41
N GLY A 169 -3.41 8.60 -15.70
CA GLY A 169 -4.86 8.59 -15.90
C GLY A 169 -5.34 8.00 -17.23
N LEU A 170 -4.53 7.11 -17.83
CA LEU A 170 -4.76 6.50 -19.15
C LEU A 170 -5.37 5.09 -19.04
N ASP A 171 -5.43 4.50 -17.86
CA ASP A 171 -5.89 3.14 -17.63
C ASP A 171 -7.32 2.85 -18.12
N GLY A 172 -8.20 3.85 -18.14
CA GLY A 172 -9.54 3.75 -18.71
C GLY A 172 -9.59 3.77 -20.25
N ARG A 173 -8.49 4.15 -20.93
CA ARG A 173 -8.41 4.21 -22.39
C ARG A 173 -7.74 2.99 -23.00
N GLU A 174 -6.86 2.35 -22.23
CA GLU A 174 -6.11 1.15 -22.66
C GLU A 174 -6.81 -0.16 -22.28
N ALA A 175 -7.76 -0.13 -21.36
CA ALA A 175 -8.51 -1.30 -20.94
C ALA A 175 -9.46 -1.74 -22.08
N GLY A 176 -9.00 -2.62 -22.91
CA GLY A 176 -9.89 -3.64 -23.46
C GLY A 176 -10.64 -4.27 -22.29
N ALA A 177 -11.87 -4.73 -22.47
CA ALA A 177 -12.72 -5.23 -21.40
C ALA A 177 -11.93 -6.08 -20.41
N SER A 178 -11.68 -5.55 -19.22
CA SER A 178 -10.97 -6.27 -18.18
C SER A 178 -11.80 -7.51 -17.83
N ASP A 179 -11.22 -8.70 -17.87
CA ASP A 179 -11.88 -9.94 -17.43
C ASP A 179 -12.10 -9.99 -15.90
N LEU A 180 -12.02 -8.85 -15.25
CA LEU A 180 -12.34 -8.71 -13.83
C LEU A 180 -13.85 -8.80 -13.62
N ARG A 181 -14.31 -9.91 -13.04
CA ARG A 181 -15.73 -10.18 -12.77
C ARG A 181 -16.01 -10.09 -11.29
N GLN A 182 -17.06 -9.36 -10.93
CA GLN A 182 -17.51 -9.27 -9.55
C GLN A 182 -18.55 -10.37 -9.27
N TYR A 183 -18.38 -11.02 -8.12
CA TYR A 183 -19.29 -12.01 -7.55
C TYR A 183 -19.65 -11.62 -6.12
N ARG A 184 -20.58 -12.35 -5.54
CA ARG A 184 -20.96 -12.23 -4.14
C ARG A 184 -20.58 -13.52 -3.41
N TRP A 185 -19.92 -13.40 -2.30
CA TRP A 185 -19.63 -14.50 -1.40
C TRP A 185 -20.48 -14.37 -0.14
N ASP A 186 -21.40 -15.31 0.06
CA ASP A 186 -22.20 -15.47 1.25
C ASP A 186 -21.57 -16.58 2.08
N SER A 187 -20.97 -16.23 3.21
CA SER A 187 -20.30 -17.17 4.10
C SER A 187 -21.19 -17.57 5.27
N ALA A 188 -21.54 -18.83 5.33
CA ALA A 188 -22.29 -19.40 6.46
C ALA A 188 -21.45 -19.45 7.73
N ARG A 189 -20.14 -19.76 7.60
CA ARG A 189 -19.20 -19.82 8.72
C ARG A 189 -18.96 -18.46 9.36
N LEU A 190 -18.81 -17.42 8.54
CA LEU A 190 -18.56 -16.04 9.01
C LEU A 190 -19.85 -15.27 9.33
N GLY A 191 -21.01 -15.77 8.90
CA GLY A 191 -22.30 -15.12 9.11
C GLY A 191 -22.43 -13.77 8.39
N ASN A 192 -21.69 -13.58 7.29
CA ASN A 192 -21.70 -12.33 6.53
C ASN A 192 -21.62 -12.56 5.02
N SER A 193 -21.75 -11.46 4.27
CA SER A 193 -21.75 -11.47 2.83
C SER A 193 -20.95 -10.29 2.31
N ARG A 194 -20.14 -10.52 1.26
CA ARG A 194 -19.28 -9.51 0.68
C ARG A 194 -19.09 -9.68 -0.81
N PRO A 195 -18.76 -8.59 -1.54
CA PRO A 195 -18.28 -8.71 -2.91
C PRO A 195 -16.89 -9.34 -2.93
N ILE A 196 -16.64 -10.06 -4.00
CA ILE A 196 -15.30 -10.54 -4.39
C ILE A 196 -15.13 -10.29 -5.87
N TRP A 197 -13.90 -10.24 -6.35
CA TRP A 197 -13.61 -10.13 -7.78
C TRP A 197 -12.70 -11.27 -8.19
N VAL A 198 -12.92 -11.76 -9.38
CA VAL A 198 -12.09 -12.77 -10.04
C VAL A 198 -11.58 -12.22 -11.35
N LEU A 199 -10.27 -12.19 -11.51
CA LEU A 199 -9.59 -11.82 -12.74
C LEU A 199 -8.93 -13.07 -13.32
N THR A 200 -9.12 -13.29 -14.62
CA THR A 200 -8.39 -14.30 -15.40
C THR A 200 -7.44 -13.59 -16.35
N THR A 201 -6.16 -13.98 -16.36
CA THR A 201 -5.20 -13.51 -17.36
C THR A 201 -4.81 -14.64 -18.29
N GLY A 202 -4.68 -14.31 -19.58
CA GLY A 202 -4.27 -15.26 -20.64
C GLY A 202 -5.32 -16.31 -21.01
N ASN A 203 -4.92 -17.26 -21.87
CA ASN A 203 -5.81 -18.24 -22.51
C ASN A 203 -5.31 -19.70 -22.41
N THR A 204 -4.35 -20.00 -21.53
CA THR A 204 -3.85 -21.37 -21.31
C THR A 204 -4.89 -22.32 -20.73
N THR A 205 -4.52 -23.61 -20.66
CA THR A 205 -5.34 -24.64 -20.02
C THR A 205 -5.74 -24.20 -18.62
N PRO A 206 -7.05 -24.10 -18.31
CA PRO A 206 -7.53 -23.54 -17.07
C PRO A 206 -6.95 -24.19 -15.80
N GLU A 207 -6.80 -25.50 -15.80
CA GLU A 207 -6.34 -26.31 -14.67
C GLU A 207 -4.86 -26.10 -14.31
N GLU A 208 -4.08 -25.51 -15.21
CA GLU A 208 -2.65 -25.22 -15.00
C GLU A 208 -2.41 -23.82 -14.41
N ARG A 209 -3.41 -22.94 -14.47
CA ARG A 209 -3.27 -21.56 -14.01
C ARG A 209 -3.04 -21.51 -12.49
N PRO A 210 -1.98 -20.87 -12.01
CA PRO A 210 -1.82 -20.61 -10.58
C PRO A 210 -2.89 -19.64 -10.05
N LEU A 211 -3.11 -19.67 -8.74
CA LEU A 211 -4.06 -18.83 -8.04
C LEU A 211 -3.33 -17.83 -7.13
N ALA A 212 -3.68 -16.55 -7.20
CA ALA A 212 -3.33 -15.57 -6.19
C ALA A 212 -4.59 -15.07 -5.48
N ILE A 213 -4.60 -15.14 -4.15
CA ILE A 213 -5.65 -14.58 -3.28
C ILE A 213 -5.13 -13.25 -2.74
N LEU A 214 -5.78 -12.16 -3.14
CA LEU A 214 -5.42 -10.80 -2.75
C LEU A 214 -6.42 -10.30 -1.71
N LEU A 215 -5.94 -10.04 -0.51
CA LEU A 215 -6.73 -9.44 0.56
C LEU A 215 -6.88 -7.92 0.32
N ASP A 216 -7.85 -7.27 0.99
CA ASP A 216 -8.27 -5.90 0.71
C ASP A 216 -8.66 -5.70 -0.77
N GLY A 217 -9.37 -6.68 -1.33
CA GLY A 217 -9.66 -6.80 -2.76
C GLY A 217 -10.41 -5.61 -3.35
N GLN A 218 -11.28 -4.95 -2.60
CA GLN A 218 -11.97 -3.74 -3.04
C GLN A 218 -11.00 -2.59 -3.39
N PHE A 219 -9.89 -2.48 -2.64
CA PHE A 219 -8.85 -1.49 -2.94
C PHE A 219 -8.19 -1.78 -4.28
N TRP A 220 -7.80 -3.04 -4.51
CA TRP A 220 -7.13 -3.50 -5.72
C TRP A 220 -8.07 -3.63 -6.93
N ALA A 221 -9.38 -3.72 -6.71
CA ALA A 221 -10.36 -3.71 -7.78
C ALA A 221 -10.80 -2.31 -8.21
N GLN A 222 -10.85 -1.33 -7.28
CA GLN A 222 -11.53 -0.07 -7.49
C GLN A 222 -10.65 1.17 -7.30
N ALA A 223 -9.97 1.30 -6.16
CA ALA A 223 -9.20 2.50 -5.84
C ALA A 223 -7.85 2.53 -6.56
N MET A 224 -7.19 1.38 -6.68
CA MET A 224 -5.94 1.17 -7.40
C MET A 224 -6.06 -0.10 -8.26
N PRO A 225 -6.75 -0.03 -9.41
CA PRO A 225 -7.09 -1.20 -10.22
C PRO A 225 -5.85 -1.97 -10.68
N ILE A 226 -5.68 -3.19 -10.16
CA ILE A 226 -4.52 -4.02 -10.43
C ILE A 226 -4.64 -4.84 -11.74
N SER A 227 -5.84 -4.93 -12.31
CA SER A 227 -6.10 -5.76 -13.49
C SER A 227 -5.20 -5.40 -14.68
N GLY A 228 -5.10 -4.12 -15.03
CA GLY A 228 -4.25 -3.67 -16.12
C GLY A 228 -2.76 -4.00 -15.90
N PRO A 229 -2.16 -3.65 -14.75
CA PRO A 229 -0.80 -4.08 -14.40
C PRO A 229 -0.56 -5.59 -14.50
N LEU A 230 -1.47 -6.42 -13.99
CA LEU A 230 -1.35 -7.89 -14.06
C LEU A 230 -1.41 -8.40 -15.52
N GLN A 231 -2.34 -7.89 -16.32
CA GLN A 231 -2.44 -8.23 -17.74
C GLN A 231 -1.16 -7.87 -18.49
N ARG A 232 -0.65 -6.64 -18.33
CA ARG A 232 0.59 -6.20 -18.98
C ARG A 232 1.80 -7.06 -18.60
N LEU A 233 1.91 -7.50 -17.36
CA LEU A 233 3.00 -8.38 -16.95
C LEU A 233 2.83 -9.80 -17.50
N THR A 234 1.59 -10.30 -17.61
CA THR A 234 1.30 -11.59 -18.25
C THR A 234 1.61 -11.56 -19.73
N GLU A 235 1.16 -10.52 -20.46
CA GLU A 235 1.46 -10.33 -21.90
C GLU A 235 2.96 -10.25 -22.20
N ARG A 236 3.74 -9.70 -21.26
CA ARG A 236 5.20 -9.62 -21.36
C ARG A 236 5.92 -10.91 -20.92
N GLY A 237 5.18 -11.94 -20.51
CA GLY A 237 5.75 -13.20 -20.02
C GLY A 237 6.49 -13.09 -18.69
N LEU A 238 6.27 -12.01 -17.93
CA LEU A 238 6.86 -11.81 -16.59
C LEU A 238 6.04 -12.49 -15.50
N LEU A 239 4.73 -12.60 -15.69
CA LEU A 239 3.83 -13.39 -14.86
C LEU A 239 3.25 -14.54 -15.71
N PRO A 240 2.98 -15.70 -15.12
CA PRO A 240 2.21 -16.74 -15.79
C PRO A 240 0.77 -16.26 -16.00
N GLU A 241 0.06 -16.87 -16.92
CA GLU A 241 -1.38 -16.77 -17.04
C GLU A 241 -2.01 -17.36 -15.76
N ALA A 242 -2.86 -16.60 -15.06
CA ALA A 242 -3.25 -16.92 -13.71
C ALA A 242 -4.69 -16.50 -13.39
N ILE A 243 -5.19 -16.99 -12.26
CA ILE A 243 -6.41 -16.53 -11.62
C ILE A 243 -6.05 -15.67 -10.40
N TYR A 244 -6.69 -14.51 -10.29
CA TYR A 244 -6.57 -13.61 -9.14
C TYR A 244 -7.92 -13.47 -8.47
N LEU A 245 -8.01 -13.91 -7.22
CA LEU A 245 -9.17 -13.78 -6.35
C LEU A 245 -8.96 -12.60 -5.41
N LEU A 246 -9.75 -11.55 -5.54
CA LEU A 246 -9.69 -10.35 -4.72
C LEU A 246 -10.84 -10.42 -3.69
N ILE A 247 -10.51 -10.51 -2.41
CA ILE A 247 -11.51 -10.63 -1.32
C ILE A 247 -11.73 -9.25 -0.69
N ASP A 248 -12.98 -8.80 -0.65
CA ASP A 248 -13.34 -7.55 0.05
C ASP A 248 -13.14 -7.67 1.55
N ASN A 249 -12.42 -6.71 2.10
CA ASN A 249 -12.23 -6.50 3.54
C ASN A 249 -12.48 -5.01 3.91
N SER A 250 -13.40 -4.33 3.17
CA SER A 250 -13.65 -2.90 3.34
C SER A 250 -14.34 -2.56 4.66
N ASP A 251 -15.19 -3.46 5.19
CA ASP A 251 -15.73 -3.27 6.53
C ASP A 251 -14.62 -3.35 7.56
N ARG A 252 -14.43 -2.25 8.27
CA ARG A 252 -13.31 -2.08 9.17
C ARG A 252 -13.39 -2.98 10.41
N ALA A 253 -14.58 -3.23 10.93
CA ALA A 253 -14.80 -4.09 12.09
C ALA A 253 -14.54 -5.54 11.70
N LEU A 254 -15.12 -5.99 10.58
CA LEU A 254 -14.89 -7.33 10.03
C LEU A 254 -13.41 -7.52 9.67
N ARG A 255 -12.78 -6.56 9.00
CA ARG A 255 -11.34 -6.63 8.70
C ARG A 255 -10.49 -6.80 9.95
N GLY A 256 -10.83 -6.10 11.03
CA GLY A 256 -10.12 -6.17 12.30
C GLY A 256 -10.33 -7.47 13.07
N SER A 257 -11.40 -8.20 12.84
CA SER A 257 -11.70 -9.50 13.49
C SER A 257 -11.34 -10.71 12.63
N GLU A 258 -11.39 -10.58 11.31
CA GLU A 258 -11.20 -11.71 10.39
C GLU A 258 -9.75 -11.91 9.95
N LEU A 259 -9.01 -10.82 9.67
CA LEU A 259 -7.66 -10.96 9.14
C LEU A 259 -6.61 -11.33 10.21
N PRO A 260 -6.62 -10.74 11.43
CA PRO A 260 -5.57 -11.03 12.40
C PRO A 260 -5.69 -12.44 12.99
N CYS A 261 -4.97 -13.39 12.39
CA CYS A 261 -4.79 -14.76 12.88
C CYS A 261 -6.13 -15.49 13.20
N ASN A 262 -7.14 -15.29 12.36
CA ASN A 262 -8.44 -15.92 12.55
C ASN A 262 -8.57 -17.20 11.71
N PRO A 263 -8.64 -18.39 12.33
CA PRO A 263 -8.77 -19.65 11.60
C PRO A 263 -10.11 -19.78 10.86
N ASP A 264 -11.21 -19.24 11.41
CA ASP A 264 -12.53 -19.35 10.78
C ASP A 264 -12.61 -18.62 9.44
N PHE A 265 -11.92 -17.48 9.32
CA PHE A 265 -11.81 -16.79 8.03
C PHE A 265 -11.17 -17.71 6.97
N TRP A 266 -10.06 -18.35 7.30
CA TRP A 266 -9.33 -19.20 6.35
C TRP A 266 -10.03 -20.53 6.09
N LEU A 267 -10.75 -21.09 7.07
CA LEU A 267 -11.61 -22.25 6.85
C LEU A 267 -12.78 -21.91 5.93
N ALA A 268 -13.43 -20.76 6.12
CA ALA A 268 -14.48 -20.29 5.21
C ALA A 268 -13.96 -20.07 3.78
N VAL A 269 -12.77 -19.47 3.63
CA VAL A 269 -12.12 -19.33 2.31
C VAL A 269 -11.91 -20.69 1.66
N GLN A 270 -11.39 -21.67 2.39
CA GLN A 270 -11.07 -23.01 1.86
C GLN A 270 -12.29 -23.86 1.55
N GLU A 271 -13.27 -23.87 2.45
CA GLU A 271 -14.42 -24.78 2.39
C GLU A 271 -15.60 -24.19 1.59
N GLU A 272 -15.78 -22.88 1.61
CA GLU A 272 -16.92 -22.24 0.99
C GLU A 272 -16.55 -21.46 -0.28
N LEU A 273 -15.48 -20.63 -0.25
CA LEU A 273 -15.17 -19.71 -1.33
C LEU A 273 -14.39 -20.38 -2.46
N LEU A 274 -13.28 -21.07 -2.16
CA LEU A 274 -12.42 -21.65 -3.20
C LEU A 274 -13.13 -22.67 -4.11
N PRO A 275 -14.06 -23.52 -3.61
CA PRO A 275 -14.88 -24.37 -4.49
C PRO A 275 -15.73 -23.58 -5.49
N GLN A 276 -16.30 -22.44 -5.08
CA GLN A 276 -17.07 -21.57 -5.97
C GLN A 276 -16.18 -20.92 -7.00
N VAL A 277 -15.03 -20.34 -6.57
CA VAL A 277 -14.05 -19.73 -7.48
C VAL A 277 -13.58 -20.73 -8.53
N ARG A 278 -13.32 -21.98 -8.14
CA ARG A 278 -12.92 -23.02 -9.07
C ARG A 278 -13.99 -23.36 -10.11
N ALA A 279 -15.25 -23.29 -9.73
CA ALA A 279 -16.37 -23.51 -10.65
C ALA A 279 -16.49 -22.36 -11.68
N TRP A 280 -16.17 -21.12 -11.28
CA TRP A 280 -16.20 -19.96 -12.16
C TRP A 280 -14.94 -19.77 -13.00
N ALA A 281 -13.78 -20.08 -12.39
CA ALA A 281 -12.45 -19.93 -12.98
C ALA A 281 -11.57 -21.11 -12.55
N PRO A 282 -11.55 -22.21 -13.32
CA PRO A 282 -10.72 -23.39 -13.04
C PRO A 282 -9.24 -23.00 -12.94
N HIS A 283 -8.55 -23.57 -11.98
CA HIS A 283 -7.15 -23.29 -11.66
C HIS A 283 -6.46 -24.49 -11.01
N ALA A 284 -5.14 -24.44 -10.93
CA ALA A 284 -4.33 -25.45 -10.26
C ALA A 284 -4.64 -25.53 -8.77
N LEU A 285 -4.61 -26.75 -8.20
CA LEU A 285 -4.89 -27.01 -6.78
C LEU A 285 -3.63 -27.28 -5.95
N THR A 286 -2.45 -26.98 -6.47
CA THR A 286 -1.22 -27.26 -5.74
C THR A 286 -0.88 -26.12 -4.79
N ALA A 287 -0.37 -26.44 -3.61
CA ALA A 287 0.11 -25.43 -2.67
C ALA A 287 1.16 -24.53 -3.31
N ALA A 288 2.08 -25.10 -4.08
CA ALA A 288 3.16 -24.37 -4.74
C ALA A 288 2.68 -23.34 -5.80
N SER A 289 1.47 -23.50 -6.35
CA SER A 289 0.86 -22.57 -7.30
C SER A 289 -0.11 -21.58 -6.65
N THR A 290 -0.37 -21.70 -5.32
CA THR A 290 -1.31 -20.85 -4.61
C THR A 290 -0.56 -19.81 -3.77
N VAL A 291 -0.74 -18.54 -4.11
CA VAL A 291 -0.19 -17.39 -3.37
C VAL A 291 -1.28 -16.72 -2.56
N VAL A 292 -1.04 -16.46 -1.29
CA VAL A 292 -1.85 -15.54 -0.49
C VAL A 292 -1.08 -14.23 -0.31
N ALA A 293 -1.70 -13.11 -0.66
CA ALA A 293 -1.05 -11.80 -0.63
C ALA A 293 -1.87 -10.77 0.16
N GLY A 294 -1.19 -9.95 0.94
CA GLY A 294 -1.82 -8.86 1.66
C GLY A 294 -0.87 -7.88 2.31
N GLN A 295 -1.43 -6.79 2.83
CA GLN A 295 -0.73 -5.67 3.44
C GLN A 295 -1.21 -5.46 4.88
N SER A 296 -0.33 -5.07 5.78
CA SER A 296 -0.69 -4.78 7.18
C SER A 296 -1.31 -6.02 7.86
N PHE A 297 -2.55 -5.96 8.32
CA PHE A 297 -3.29 -7.14 8.79
C PHE A 297 -3.48 -8.19 7.69
N GLY A 298 -3.59 -7.78 6.42
CA GLY A 298 -3.59 -8.70 5.30
C GLY A 298 -2.27 -9.44 5.14
N GLY A 299 -1.14 -8.76 5.36
CA GLY A 299 0.19 -9.39 5.36
C GLY A 299 0.39 -10.38 6.51
N LEU A 300 -0.15 -10.05 7.69
CA LEU A 300 -0.22 -10.97 8.83
C LEU A 300 -1.06 -12.20 8.48
N ALA A 301 -2.25 -11.99 7.90
CA ALA A 301 -3.17 -13.04 7.51
C ALA A 301 -2.59 -13.97 6.44
N ALA A 302 -1.84 -13.43 5.47
CA ALA A 302 -1.20 -14.20 4.42
C ALA A 302 -0.17 -15.20 4.99
N LEU A 303 0.70 -14.76 5.87
CA LEU A 303 1.65 -15.65 6.54
C LEU A 303 0.97 -16.63 7.49
N TYR A 304 -0.06 -16.17 8.21
CA TYR A 304 -0.84 -17.07 9.07
C TYR A 304 -1.45 -18.22 8.28
N ALA A 305 -2.04 -17.94 7.12
CA ALA A 305 -2.60 -18.98 6.25
C ALA A 305 -1.55 -19.99 5.80
N ALA A 306 -0.41 -19.51 5.30
CA ALA A 306 0.66 -20.38 4.81
C ALA A 306 1.26 -21.25 5.93
N LEU A 307 1.44 -20.72 7.13
CA LEU A 307 1.97 -21.46 8.27
C LEU A 307 0.99 -22.53 8.81
N HIS A 308 -0.33 -22.27 8.74
CA HIS A 308 -1.34 -23.17 9.32
C HIS A 308 -1.87 -24.19 8.32
N TRP A 309 -1.86 -23.91 7.02
CA TRP A 309 -2.30 -24.78 5.94
C TRP A 309 -1.30 -24.80 4.79
N PRO A 310 -0.03 -25.22 5.05
CA PRO A 310 1.05 -25.20 4.04
C PRO A 310 0.74 -26.11 2.85
N GLU A 311 -0.08 -27.16 3.05
CA GLU A 311 -0.55 -28.06 2.00
C GLU A 311 -1.55 -27.40 1.04
N ARG A 312 -2.10 -26.26 1.44
CA ARG A 312 -3.07 -25.49 0.62
C ARG A 312 -2.46 -24.19 0.10
N PHE A 313 -1.71 -23.49 0.93
CA PHE A 313 -1.13 -22.16 0.69
C PHE A 313 0.39 -22.23 0.82
N GLY A 314 1.06 -22.75 -0.23
CA GLY A 314 2.50 -22.95 -0.21
C GLY A 314 3.30 -21.66 -0.44
N CYS A 315 2.63 -20.57 -0.89
CA CYS A 315 3.26 -19.29 -1.13
C CYS A 315 2.56 -18.15 -0.39
N ALA A 316 3.31 -17.26 0.25
CA ALA A 316 2.76 -16.06 0.87
C ALA A 316 3.55 -14.80 0.51
N LEU A 317 2.82 -13.71 0.26
CA LEU A 317 3.34 -12.38 0.00
C LEU A 317 2.81 -11.44 1.08
N SER A 318 3.71 -10.91 1.89
CA SER A 318 3.38 -10.02 3.00
C SER A 318 4.10 -8.70 2.87
N GLN A 319 3.35 -7.60 2.84
CA GLN A 319 3.91 -6.26 2.82
C GLN A 319 3.50 -5.50 4.08
N SER A 320 4.48 -4.91 4.77
CA SER A 320 4.25 -4.17 6.02
C SER A 320 3.38 -4.94 7.02
N GLY A 321 3.63 -6.26 7.17
CA GLY A 321 2.82 -7.15 7.98
C GLY A 321 2.78 -6.75 9.46
N SER A 322 1.60 -6.82 10.08
CA SER A 322 1.40 -6.45 11.50
C SER A 322 1.83 -7.58 12.44
N PHE A 323 3.08 -8.03 12.33
CA PHE A 323 3.59 -9.22 13.04
C PHE A 323 3.71 -9.04 14.55
N TRP A 324 3.60 -7.81 15.03
CA TRP A 324 3.48 -7.46 16.46
C TRP A 324 2.11 -7.78 17.07
N TRP A 325 1.12 -8.19 16.27
CA TRP A 325 -0.24 -8.43 16.77
C TRP A 325 -0.29 -9.64 17.73
N PRO A 326 -1.03 -9.59 18.88
CA PRO A 326 -2.04 -8.57 19.20
C PRO A 326 -1.52 -7.30 19.88
N GLN A 327 -0.32 -7.31 20.42
CA GLN A 327 0.20 -6.20 21.23
C GLN A 327 1.64 -5.85 20.82
N ARG A 328 1.91 -4.57 20.56
CA ARG A 328 3.26 -4.09 20.29
C ARG A 328 4.19 -4.31 21.48
N GLY A 329 5.45 -4.65 21.22
CA GLY A 329 6.48 -4.88 22.24
C GLY A 329 6.46 -6.29 22.85
N THR A 330 5.60 -7.18 22.35
CA THR A 330 5.58 -8.61 22.69
C THR A 330 5.71 -9.45 21.42
N PRO A 331 6.24 -10.69 21.50
CA PRO A 331 6.15 -11.62 20.38
C PRO A 331 4.71 -11.77 19.92
N GLY A 332 4.47 -11.64 18.60
CA GLY A 332 3.13 -11.75 18.05
C GLY A 332 2.71 -13.21 17.84
N ARG A 333 1.44 -13.39 17.48
CA ARG A 333 0.84 -14.74 17.26
C ARG A 333 1.58 -15.60 16.23
N LEU A 334 2.25 -15.02 15.25
CA LEU A 334 3.05 -15.82 14.31
C LEU A 334 4.29 -16.41 14.95
N PHE A 335 4.91 -15.73 15.91
CA PHE A 335 6.04 -16.28 16.67
C PHE A 335 5.60 -17.45 17.51
N GLU A 336 4.45 -17.35 18.20
CA GLU A 336 3.85 -18.48 18.94
C GLU A 336 3.56 -19.67 18.00
N ALA A 337 3.07 -19.40 16.79
CA ALA A 337 2.81 -20.44 15.80
C ALA A 337 4.10 -21.15 15.34
N LEU A 338 5.19 -20.40 15.09
CA LEU A 338 6.49 -20.95 14.73
C LEU A 338 7.08 -21.78 15.87
N GLU A 339 6.99 -21.31 17.11
CA GLU A 339 7.43 -22.05 18.31
C GLU A 339 6.63 -23.35 18.49
N ALA A 340 5.34 -23.36 18.13
CA ALA A 340 4.49 -24.55 18.11
C ALA A 340 4.73 -25.46 16.89
N GLY A 341 5.74 -25.17 16.05
CA GLY A 341 6.13 -25.98 14.90
C GLY A 341 5.19 -25.82 13.67
N LYS A 342 4.40 -24.75 13.59
CA LYS A 342 3.60 -24.49 12.39
C LYS A 342 4.50 -24.19 11.20
N GLY A 343 4.14 -24.72 10.02
CA GLY A 343 4.93 -24.60 8.81
C GLY A 343 6.10 -25.59 8.69
N THR A 344 6.39 -26.38 9.72
CA THR A 344 7.44 -27.40 9.64
C THR A 344 7.04 -28.57 8.74
N GLY A 345 8.00 -29.13 8.01
CA GLY A 345 7.78 -30.31 7.14
C GLY A 345 7.38 -29.99 5.70
N GLN A 346 6.91 -28.77 5.42
CA GLN A 346 6.65 -28.28 4.06
C GLN A 346 7.29 -26.90 3.86
N PRO A 347 8.40 -26.81 3.11
CA PRO A 347 9.03 -25.53 2.82
C PRO A 347 8.09 -24.60 2.09
N LEU A 348 7.83 -23.43 2.68
CA LEU A 348 7.05 -22.37 2.06
C LEU A 348 7.93 -21.49 1.17
N ARG A 349 7.31 -20.85 0.19
CA ARG A 349 7.91 -19.76 -0.59
C ARG A 349 7.32 -18.44 -0.11
N LEU A 350 8.17 -17.57 0.40
CA LEU A 350 7.73 -16.35 1.07
C LEU A 350 8.38 -15.13 0.44
N PHE A 351 7.56 -14.10 0.22
CA PHE A 351 8.03 -12.76 -0.12
C PHE A 351 7.57 -11.81 0.98
N ILE A 352 8.52 -11.17 1.66
CA ILE A 352 8.23 -10.22 2.74
C ILE A 352 8.87 -8.88 2.42
N GLU A 353 8.08 -7.81 2.54
CA GLU A 353 8.54 -6.43 2.34
C GLU A 353 8.16 -5.57 3.54
N ALA A 354 9.09 -4.72 4.01
CA ALA A 354 8.86 -3.76 5.10
C ALA A 354 9.44 -2.39 4.76
N GLY A 355 8.77 -1.33 5.22
CA GLY A 355 9.23 0.05 5.06
C GLY A 355 10.24 0.45 6.13
N LEU A 356 11.35 1.08 5.72
CA LEU A 356 12.35 1.67 6.64
C LEU A 356 11.74 2.76 7.53
N ARG A 357 10.58 3.31 7.12
CA ARG A 357 9.86 4.36 7.84
C ARG A 357 8.65 3.85 8.63
N GLU A 358 8.69 2.56 9.00
CA GLU A 358 7.68 1.88 9.80
C GLU A 358 8.34 1.16 11.00
N PRO A 359 8.90 1.88 11.99
CA PRO A 359 9.82 1.31 12.98
C PRO A 359 9.32 0.01 13.64
N ALA A 360 8.09 0.00 14.16
CA ALA A 360 7.54 -1.18 14.83
C ALA A 360 7.24 -2.36 13.89
N ILE A 361 6.89 -2.08 12.64
CA ILE A 361 6.64 -3.10 11.61
C ILE A 361 7.97 -3.66 11.12
N LEU A 362 8.95 -2.79 10.88
CA LEU A 362 10.29 -3.15 10.43
C LEU A 362 10.99 -4.07 11.45
N GLU A 363 10.96 -3.70 12.73
CA GLU A 363 11.53 -4.50 13.81
C GLU A 363 10.89 -5.89 13.89
N ALA A 364 9.57 -5.96 13.92
CA ALA A 364 8.84 -7.23 13.94
C ALA A 364 9.08 -8.07 12.67
N SER A 365 9.21 -7.41 11.50
CA SER A 365 9.50 -8.10 10.25
C SER A 365 10.89 -8.72 10.24
N ARG A 366 11.92 -8.00 10.69
CA ARG A 366 13.30 -8.52 10.80
C ARG A 366 13.35 -9.75 11.69
N ALA A 367 12.76 -9.65 12.89
CA ALA A 367 12.73 -10.76 13.84
C ALA A 367 11.99 -11.99 13.28
N LEU A 368 10.85 -11.80 12.60
CA LEU A 368 10.09 -12.90 12.00
C LEU A 368 10.86 -13.55 10.85
N VAL A 369 11.51 -12.76 10.01
CA VAL A 369 12.33 -13.23 8.88
C VAL A 369 13.45 -14.15 9.34
N GLU A 370 14.13 -13.83 10.44
CA GLU A 370 15.16 -14.67 11.03
C GLU A 370 14.59 -16.05 11.42
N ARG A 371 13.46 -16.07 12.13
CA ARG A 371 12.79 -17.31 12.53
C ARG A 371 12.33 -18.17 11.35
N LEU A 372 11.79 -17.55 10.31
CA LEU A 372 11.36 -18.27 9.10
C LEU A 372 12.55 -18.89 8.36
N ARG A 373 13.70 -18.21 8.33
CA ARG A 373 14.94 -18.75 7.75
C ARG A 373 15.47 -19.92 8.54
N GLU A 374 15.47 -19.83 9.88
CA GLU A 374 15.87 -20.93 10.77
C GLU A 374 15.04 -22.19 10.55
N GLN A 375 13.76 -22.06 10.15
CA GLN A 375 12.90 -23.19 9.82
C GLN A 375 13.06 -23.70 8.38
N GLY A 376 13.94 -23.12 7.58
CA GLY A 376 14.28 -23.61 6.23
C GLY A 376 13.28 -23.20 5.14
N HIS A 377 12.46 -22.15 5.35
CA HIS A 377 11.60 -21.62 4.30
C HIS A 377 12.40 -20.86 3.22
N ALA A 378 11.95 -20.95 1.97
CA ALA A 378 12.50 -20.15 0.87
C ALA A 378 11.94 -18.72 0.98
N LEU A 379 12.80 -17.75 1.32
CA LEU A 379 12.39 -16.41 1.71
C LEU A 379 13.14 -15.32 0.93
N ASP A 380 12.37 -14.51 0.23
CA ASP A 380 12.78 -13.22 -0.32
C ASP A 380 12.35 -12.11 0.65
N TYR A 381 13.31 -11.39 1.24
CA TYR A 381 13.04 -10.26 2.12
C TYR A 381 13.68 -8.99 1.59
N ARG A 382 12.93 -7.91 1.55
CA ARG A 382 13.45 -6.60 1.20
C ARG A 382 12.93 -5.48 2.10
N GLU A 383 13.77 -4.47 2.28
CA GLU A 383 13.43 -3.23 2.95
C GLU A 383 13.40 -2.09 1.92
N ILE A 384 12.40 -1.23 2.02
CA ILE A 384 12.15 -0.15 1.07
C ILE A 384 12.23 1.21 1.77
N ASP A 385 12.70 2.26 1.09
CA ASP A 385 12.65 3.63 1.60
C ASP A 385 11.24 4.21 1.45
N GLY A 386 10.35 3.78 2.34
CA GLY A 386 8.96 4.18 2.36
C GLY A 386 8.29 3.88 3.70
N GLY A 387 7.04 4.30 3.84
CA GLY A 387 6.17 4.05 4.98
C GLY A 387 5.05 3.06 4.64
N HIS A 388 3.99 3.08 5.44
CA HIS A 388 2.79 2.23 5.31
C HIS A 388 1.91 2.66 4.13
N ASP A 389 2.36 2.39 2.91
CA ASP A 389 1.91 3.10 1.71
C ASP A 389 1.60 2.19 0.52
N ALA A 390 0.38 2.33 0.01
CA ALA A 390 -0.08 1.63 -1.19
C ALA A 390 0.79 1.93 -2.43
N LEU A 391 1.43 3.10 -2.50
CA LEU A 391 2.31 3.46 -3.61
C LEU A 391 3.57 2.58 -3.68
N TRP A 392 4.05 2.08 -2.54
CA TRP A 392 5.07 1.04 -2.47
C TRP A 392 4.46 -0.34 -2.71
N TRP A 393 3.38 -0.65 -2.00
CA TRP A 393 2.77 -1.97 -2.05
C TRP A 393 2.37 -2.40 -3.45
N ARG A 394 1.84 -1.48 -4.27
CA ARG A 394 1.43 -1.79 -5.65
C ARG A 394 2.57 -2.35 -6.51
N GLY A 395 3.79 -1.81 -6.37
CA GLY A 395 4.98 -2.33 -7.05
C GLY A 395 5.45 -3.63 -6.43
N GLY A 396 5.58 -3.65 -5.09
CA GLY A 396 6.00 -4.83 -4.35
C GLY A 396 5.09 -6.03 -4.51
N LEU A 397 3.78 -5.82 -4.65
CA LEU A 397 2.84 -6.91 -4.94
C LEU A 397 3.15 -7.59 -6.29
N LEU A 398 3.38 -6.81 -7.33
CA LEU A 398 3.73 -7.35 -8.65
C LEU A 398 5.10 -8.05 -8.62
N ASP A 399 6.11 -7.42 -8.02
CA ASP A 399 7.46 -8.01 -7.90
C ASP A 399 7.42 -9.32 -7.11
N GLY A 400 6.68 -9.36 -6.01
CA GLY A 400 6.54 -10.54 -5.18
C GLY A 400 5.82 -11.69 -5.90
N LEU A 401 4.78 -11.40 -6.67
CA LEU A 401 4.12 -12.42 -7.51
C LEU A 401 5.08 -12.98 -8.55
N VAL A 402 5.85 -12.12 -9.23
CA VAL A 402 6.89 -12.55 -10.18
C VAL A 402 7.89 -13.48 -9.49
N ARG A 403 8.39 -13.11 -8.31
CA ARG A 403 9.35 -13.92 -7.54
C ARG A 403 8.79 -15.26 -7.10
N LEU A 404 7.56 -15.26 -6.59
CA LEU A 404 6.91 -16.47 -6.05
C LEU A 404 6.55 -17.49 -7.13
N TRP A 405 6.25 -17.05 -8.36
CA TRP A 405 5.89 -17.95 -9.44
C TRP A 405 7.04 -18.29 -10.40
N GLN A 406 8.18 -17.61 -10.30
CA GLN A 406 9.37 -18.04 -11.04
C GLN A 406 9.88 -19.40 -10.50
N PRO A 407 10.37 -20.30 -11.36
CA PRO A 407 11.05 -21.50 -10.89
C PRO A 407 12.20 -21.13 -9.93
N LEU A 408 12.37 -21.90 -8.86
CA LEU A 408 13.55 -21.77 -8.03
C LEU A 408 14.77 -22.09 -8.91
N VAL A 409 15.57 -21.07 -9.18
CA VAL A 409 16.90 -21.29 -9.76
C VAL A 409 17.70 -22.02 -8.68
N ALA A 410 18.08 -23.27 -8.97
CA ALA A 410 18.96 -24.00 -8.05
C ALA A 410 20.22 -23.13 -7.83
N PRO A 411 20.69 -22.97 -6.58
CA PRO A 411 21.96 -22.28 -6.37
C PRO A 411 23.02 -23.01 -7.17
N ASP A 412 23.78 -22.27 -7.96
CA ASP A 412 24.96 -22.79 -8.64
C ASP A 412 25.83 -23.51 -7.61
N ARG A 413 26.06 -24.81 -7.84
CA ARG A 413 26.84 -25.66 -6.94
C ARG A 413 28.32 -25.30 -7.01
#